data_dd9be1d0e37613f482e41da324546220
#
_entry.id   dd9be1d0e37613f482e41da324546220
#
_cell.length_a   1.000
_cell.length_b   1.000
_cell.length_c   1.000
_cell.angle_alpha   90.00
_cell.angle_beta   90.00
_cell.angle_gamma   90.00
#
_symmetry.space_group_name_H-M   'P 1'
#
loop_
_entity.id
_entity.type
_entity.pdbx_description
1 polymer ?
#
loop_
_entity_poly.entity_id
_entity_poly.type
_entity_poly.pdbx_seq_one_letter_code
_entity_poly.pdbx_strand_id
1 'polypeptide(L)'
;MSLPKTSSGAAACAARRVATREEAQAVSAFLLQPGLFGTPLTPGEQDEFRTHPAATLGCADDGYWFVRDADGAVCAVIGIRMNIERTGIFEVSALAIQAASRRRGLGRRLLELALDFVAGSNGRGLLFETSSDPSYAPMHQLLADLGFKQVGRFPDFYYPGEDTLWYYRAIERHPT
;
A
#
# COMPACT_ATOMS: atom_id res chain seq x y z
N MET A 1 -44.80 -4.07 14.59
CA MET A 1 -43.71 -5.06 14.63
C MET A 1 -42.71 -4.65 13.56
N SER A 2 -41.65 -3.94 13.97
CA SER A 2 -40.57 -3.50 13.05
C SER A 2 -39.45 -4.53 13.11
N LEU A 3 -39.09 -5.05 11.96
CA LEU A 3 -37.92 -5.93 11.80
C LEU A 3 -36.63 -5.14 11.93
N PRO A 4 -35.58 -5.66 12.57
CA PRO A 4 -34.31 -4.99 12.69
C PRO A 4 -33.60 -5.00 11.34
N LYS A 5 -33.11 -3.83 10.91
CA LYS A 5 -32.19 -3.68 9.75
C LYS A 5 -30.88 -4.38 10.10
N THR A 6 -30.60 -5.48 9.44
CA THR A 6 -29.33 -6.19 9.52
C THR A 6 -28.20 -5.30 8.99
N SER A 7 -27.21 -5.06 9.83
CA SER A 7 -25.98 -4.33 9.50
C SER A 7 -25.08 -5.19 8.60
N SER A 8 -25.35 -5.17 7.31
CA SER A 8 -24.55 -5.91 6.29
C SER A 8 -23.34 -5.12 5.74
N GLY A 9 -23.00 -3.96 6.32
CA GLY A 9 -22.00 -3.06 5.76
C GLY A 9 -20.56 -3.23 6.24
N ALA A 10 -20.31 -3.99 7.31
CA ALA A 10 -18.99 -4.05 7.95
C ALA A 10 -18.05 -5.15 7.42
N ALA A 11 -18.60 -6.20 6.82
CA ALA A 11 -17.80 -7.36 6.36
C ALA A 11 -17.08 -7.16 5.00
N ALA A 12 -17.55 -6.22 4.18
CA ALA A 12 -17.05 -6.04 2.80
C ALA A 12 -15.76 -5.18 2.69
N CYS A 13 -15.19 -4.69 3.79
CA CYS A 13 -14.05 -3.77 3.78
C CYS A 13 -12.82 -4.27 4.54
N ALA A 14 -12.73 -5.54 4.90
CA ALA A 14 -11.55 -6.08 5.56
C ALA A 14 -10.43 -6.35 4.54
N ALA A 15 -9.23 -5.84 4.81
CA ALA A 15 -8.06 -6.16 4.03
C ALA A 15 -7.66 -7.63 4.27
N ARG A 16 -7.36 -8.35 3.19
CA ARG A 16 -6.91 -9.75 3.24
C ARG A 16 -5.54 -9.86 2.60
N ARG A 17 -4.68 -10.69 3.18
CA ARG A 17 -3.39 -11.02 2.59
C ARG A 17 -3.60 -11.92 1.36
N VAL A 18 -2.84 -11.65 0.31
CA VAL A 18 -2.77 -12.52 -0.87
C VAL A 18 -2.21 -13.87 -0.46
N ALA A 19 -2.96 -14.94 -0.72
CA ALA A 19 -2.62 -16.31 -0.34
C ALA A 19 -2.63 -17.29 -1.51
N THR A 20 -3.25 -16.92 -2.64
CA THR A 20 -3.35 -17.78 -3.82
C THR A 20 -2.83 -17.08 -5.08
N ARG A 21 -2.54 -17.87 -6.12
CA ARG A 21 -2.14 -17.33 -7.42
C ARG A 21 -3.24 -16.50 -8.08
N GLU A 22 -4.49 -16.89 -7.92
CA GLU A 22 -5.64 -16.15 -8.45
C GLU A 22 -5.77 -14.77 -7.77
N GLU A 23 -5.56 -14.72 -6.46
CA GLU A 23 -5.55 -13.46 -5.73
C GLU A 23 -4.38 -12.57 -6.16
N ALA A 24 -3.19 -13.14 -6.33
CA ALA A 24 -2.03 -12.41 -6.84
C ALA A 24 -2.26 -11.87 -8.25
N GLN A 25 -2.87 -12.64 -9.14
CA GLN A 25 -3.25 -12.19 -10.48
C GLN A 25 -4.28 -11.06 -10.44
N ALA A 26 -5.29 -11.16 -9.56
CA ALA A 26 -6.28 -10.11 -9.37
C ALA A 26 -5.65 -8.80 -8.87
N VAL A 27 -4.70 -8.89 -7.93
CA VAL A 27 -3.92 -7.75 -7.44
C VAL A 27 -3.06 -7.15 -8.55
N SER A 28 -2.33 -7.96 -9.32
CA SER A 28 -1.53 -7.50 -10.46
C SER A 28 -2.41 -6.79 -11.50
N ALA A 29 -3.55 -7.39 -11.88
CA ALA A 29 -4.49 -6.80 -12.82
C ALA A 29 -5.04 -5.46 -12.33
N PHE A 30 -5.30 -5.34 -11.03
CA PHE A 30 -5.74 -4.08 -10.41
C PHE A 30 -4.65 -3.01 -10.48
N LEU A 31 -3.42 -3.32 -10.06
CA LEU A 31 -2.31 -2.37 -10.04
C LEU A 31 -1.92 -1.87 -11.44
N LEU A 32 -2.13 -2.68 -12.47
CA LEU A 32 -1.83 -2.34 -13.86
C LEU A 32 -2.98 -1.61 -14.59
N GLN A 33 -4.07 -1.28 -13.90
CA GLN A 33 -5.19 -0.56 -14.53
C GLN A 33 -4.76 0.85 -14.98
N PRO A 34 -5.07 1.25 -16.22
CA PRO A 34 -4.82 2.61 -16.68
C PRO A 34 -5.51 3.65 -15.78
N GLY A 35 -4.79 4.71 -15.41
CA GLY A 35 -5.34 5.82 -14.62
C GLY A 35 -5.56 5.52 -13.13
N LEU A 36 -5.11 4.37 -12.62
CA LEU A 36 -5.18 4.06 -11.19
C LEU A 36 -4.27 5.01 -10.37
N PHE A 37 -3.07 5.24 -10.87
CA PHE A 37 -2.09 6.18 -10.31
C PHE A 37 -2.23 7.56 -10.96
N GLY A 38 -1.76 8.60 -10.27
CA GLY A 38 -1.82 9.98 -10.74
C GLY A 38 -0.95 10.24 -11.97
N THR A 39 0.13 9.47 -12.12
CA THR A 39 1.09 9.54 -13.22
C THR A 39 1.21 8.17 -13.91
N PRO A 40 1.71 8.11 -15.17
CA PRO A 40 1.97 6.85 -15.84
C PRO A 40 2.99 6.00 -15.08
N LEU A 41 2.77 4.69 -15.05
CA LEU A 41 3.73 3.75 -14.47
C LEU A 41 5.01 3.70 -15.32
N THR A 42 6.14 3.74 -14.65
CA THR A 42 7.44 3.46 -15.27
C THR A 42 7.54 2.00 -15.72
N PRO A 43 8.44 1.64 -16.64
CA PRO A 43 8.67 0.24 -17.02
C PRO A 43 8.98 -0.67 -15.82
N GLY A 44 9.78 -0.17 -14.85
CA GLY A 44 10.12 -0.92 -13.65
C GLY A 44 8.92 -1.21 -12.75
N GLU A 45 8.06 -0.21 -12.52
CA GLU A 45 6.81 -0.40 -11.77
C GLU A 45 5.86 -1.38 -12.46
N GLN A 46 5.76 -1.31 -13.79
CA GLN A 46 4.94 -2.25 -14.55
C GLN A 46 5.43 -3.70 -14.37
N ASP A 47 6.73 -3.93 -14.42
CA ASP A 47 7.31 -5.26 -14.24
C ASP A 47 7.17 -5.74 -12.79
N GLU A 48 7.36 -4.87 -11.82
CA GLU A 48 7.15 -5.18 -10.40
C GLU A 48 5.68 -5.56 -10.14
N PHE A 49 4.73 -4.75 -10.57
CA PHE A 49 3.30 -5.03 -10.35
C PHE A 49 2.80 -6.26 -11.09
N ARG A 50 3.46 -6.65 -12.18
CA ARG A 50 3.14 -7.88 -12.90
C ARG A 50 3.62 -9.13 -12.18
N THR A 51 4.79 -9.09 -11.55
CA THR A 51 5.50 -10.27 -11.07
C THR A 51 5.52 -10.40 -9.55
N HIS A 52 5.71 -9.29 -8.84
CA HIS A 52 5.96 -9.29 -7.40
C HIS A 52 4.79 -9.81 -6.55
N PRO A 53 3.49 -9.53 -6.83
CA PRO A 53 2.40 -10.09 -6.04
C PRO A 53 2.43 -11.62 -5.95
N ALA A 54 2.78 -12.30 -7.04
CA ALA A 54 2.90 -13.77 -7.04
C ALA A 54 4.19 -14.25 -6.37
N ALA A 55 5.27 -13.48 -6.47
CA ALA A 55 6.55 -13.81 -5.84
C ALA A 55 6.49 -13.76 -4.30
N THR A 56 5.55 -13.00 -3.72
CA THR A 56 5.38 -12.90 -2.26
C THR A 56 4.61 -14.06 -1.63
N LEU A 57 4.08 -15.00 -2.43
CA LEU A 57 3.34 -16.15 -1.91
C LEU A 57 4.23 -17.01 -1.01
N GLY A 58 3.81 -17.18 0.24
CA GLY A 58 4.57 -17.92 1.25
C GLY A 58 5.74 -17.18 1.89
N CYS A 59 6.04 -15.93 1.48
CA CYS A 59 7.05 -15.13 2.13
C CYS A 59 6.58 -14.62 3.50
N ALA A 60 7.49 -14.63 4.49
CA ALA A 60 7.20 -14.08 5.81
C ALA A 60 7.33 -12.56 5.86
N ASP A 61 8.33 -12.02 5.16
CA ASP A 61 8.75 -10.62 5.24
C ASP A 61 8.19 -9.73 4.13
N ASP A 62 7.54 -10.35 3.12
CA ASP A 62 6.95 -9.65 1.98
C ASP A 62 5.50 -10.09 1.80
N GLY A 63 4.66 -9.20 1.30
CA GLY A 63 3.26 -9.56 1.03
C GLY A 63 2.45 -8.42 0.45
N TYR A 64 1.32 -8.82 -0.12
CA TYR A 64 0.29 -7.91 -0.57
C TYR A 64 -0.99 -8.14 0.21
N TRP A 65 -1.69 -7.06 0.52
CA TRP A 65 -3.04 -7.07 1.08
C TRP A 65 -3.96 -6.31 0.16
N PHE A 66 -5.17 -6.80 0.03
CA PHE A 66 -6.19 -6.21 -0.84
C PHE A 66 -7.54 -6.13 -0.16
N VAL A 67 -8.35 -5.21 -0.62
CA VAL A 67 -9.76 -5.02 -0.24
C VAL A 67 -10.62 -5.24 -1.47
N ARG A 68 -11.73 -5.94 -1.31
CA ARG A 68 -12.76 -6.06 -2.33
C ARG A 68 -13.93 -5.12 -2.04
N ASP A 69 -14.55 -4.62 -3.10
CA ASP A 69 -15.81 -3.88 -3.01
C ASP A 69 -17.01 -4.83 -2.85
N ALA A 70 -18.21 -4.27 -2.90
CA ALA A 70 -19.46 -5.03 -2.76
C ALA A 70 -19.69 -6.01 -3.92
N ASP A 71 -19.13 -5.74 -5.08
CA ASP A 71 -19.24 -6.57 -6.28
C ASP A 71 -18.14 -7.65 -6.34
N GLY A 72 -17.25 -7.69 -5.34
CA GLY A 72 -16.17 -8.64 -5.23
C GLY A 72 -14.91 -8.25 -6.02
N ALA A 73 -14.86 -7.08 -6.66
CA ALA A 73 -13.69 -6.59 -7.37
C ALA A 73 -12.65 -6.02 -6.40
N VAL A 74 -11.36 -6.15 -6.72
CA VAL A 74 -10.29 -5.49 -5.96
C VAL A 74 -10.42 -3.99 -6.11
N CYS A 75 -10.51 -3.27 -4.99
CA CYS A 75 -10.69 -1.82 -4.95
C CYS A 75 -9.58 -1.07 -4.21
N ALA A 76 -8.76 -1.75 -3.43
CA ALA A 76 -7.58 -1.19 -2.79
C ALA A 76 -6.53 -2.27 -2.55
N VAL A 77 -5.26 -1.88 -2.63
CA VAL A 77 -4.09 -2.78 -2.47
C VAL A 77 -3.00 -2.04 -1.72
N ILE A 78 -2.29 -2.74 -0.84
CA ILE A 78 -0.98 -2.37 -0.33
C ILE A 78 -0.01 -3.54 -0.48
N GLY A 79 1.20 -3.26 -0.97
CA GLY A 79 2.33 -4.17 -1.00
C GLY A 79 3.40 -3.72 -0.01
N ILE A 80 4.01 -4.67 0.67
CA ILE A 80 5.07 -4.44 1.67
C ILE A 80 6.18 -5.44 1.41
N ARG A 81 7.42 -4.99 1.44
CA ARG A 81 8.61 -5.83 1.35
C ARG A 81 9.68 -5.40 2.35
N MET A 82 10.50 -6.34 2.79
CA MET A 82 11.72 -6.01 3.51
C MET A 82 12.75 -5.44 2.51
N ASN A 83 13.54 -4.45 2.94
CA ASN A 83 14.60 -3.92 2.10
C ASN A 83 15.64 -5.01 1.74
N ILE A 84 16.30 -4.85 0.60
CA ILE A 84 17.20 -5.88 0.06
C ILE A 84 18.37 -6.22 1.00
N GLU A 85 18.83 -5.26 1.80
CA GLU A 85 19.90 -5.45 2.79
C GLU A 85 19.41 -6.19 4.05
N ARG A 86 18.12 -6.47 4.17
CA ARG A 86 17.49 -7.18 5.29
C ARG A 86 17.83 -6.58 6.66
N THR A 87 17.80 -5.25 6.73
CA THR A 87 18.15 -4.50 7.95
C THR A 87 16.98 -4.32 8.92
N GLY A 88 15.82 -4.88 8.59
CA GLY A 88 14.57 -4.67 9.33
C GLY A 88 13.84 -3.38 8.95
N ILE A 89 14.30 -2.69 7.90
CA ILE A 89 13.52 -1.63 7.26
C ILE A 89 12.62 -2.27 6.21
N PHE A 90 11.34 -1.96 6.27
CA PHE A 90 10.36 -2.37 5.28
C PHE A 90 10.01 -1.21 4.37
N GLU A 91 9.56 -1.52 3.18
CA GLU A 91 9.17 -0.57 2.15
C GLU A 91 7.74 -0.85 1.70
N VAL A 92 6.97 0.20 1.47
CA VAL A 92 5.70 0.08 0.76
C VAL A 92 6.01 -0.01 -0.72
N SER A 93 5.82 -1.19 -1.31
CA SER A 93 6.08 -1.44 -2.73
C SER A 93 4.92 -1.00 -3.62
N ALA A 94 3.72 -0.90 -3.08
CA ALA A 94 2.55 -0.37 -3.77
C ALA A 94 1.51 0.12 -2.75
N LEU A 95 0.83 1.21 -3.04
CA LEU A 95 -0.43 1.60 -2.38
C LEU A 95 -1.36 2.22 -3.42
N ALA A 96 -2.44 1.54 -3.71
CA ALA A 96 -3.41 2.01 -4.68
C ALA A 96 -4.84 1.83 -4.19
N ILE A 97 -5.69 2.83 -4.46
CA ILE A 97 -7.11 2.82 -4.13
C ILE A 97 -7.88 3.31 -5.34
N GLN A 98 -8.83 2.52 -5.81
CA GLN A 98 -9.72 2.89 -6.89
C GLN A 98 -10.45 4.20 -6.59
N ALA A 99 -10.58 5.09 -7.56
CA ALA A 99 -11.13 6.43 -7.38
C ALA A 99 -12.49 6.43 -6.66
N ALA A 100 -13.40 5.54 -7.05
CA ALA A 100 -14.74 5.40 -6.44
C ALA A 100 -14.70 4.94 -4.95
N SER A 101 -13.58 4.37 -4.50
CA SER A 101 -13.38 3.86 -3.14
C SER A 101 -12.55 4.79 -2.26
N ARG A 102 -12.04 5.90 -2.81
CA ARG A 102 -11.27 6.90 -2.07
C ARG A 102 -12.15 7.63 -1.03
N ARG A 103 -11.51 8.34 -0.10
CA ARG A 103 -12.16 9.13 0.97
C ARG A 103 -13.03 8.32 1.95
N ARG A 104 -12.83 6.99 2.01
CA ARG A 104 -13.50 6.07 2.95
C ARG A 104 -12.56 5.54 4.03
N GLY A 105 -11.40 6.17 4.20
CA GLY A 105 -10.39 5.76 5.19
C GLY A 105 -9.56 4.53 4.82
N LEU A 106 -9.70 3.98 3.59
CA LEU A 106 -8.98 2.77 3.17
C LEU A 106 -7.46 2.97 3.18
N GLY A 107 -6.95 4.11 2.71
CA GLY A 107 -5.52 4.39 2.72
C GLY A 107 -4.93 4.38 4.12
N ARG A 108 -5.61 5.01 5.09
CA ARG A 108 -5.20 4.99 6.50
C ARG A 108 -5.16 3.57 7.05
N ARG A 109 -6.21 2.79 6.85
CA ARG A 109 -6.30 1.40 7.34
C ARG A 109 -5.22 0.50 6.74
N LEU A 110 -4.92 0.66 5.45
CA LEU A 110 -3.86 -0.12 4.80
C LEU A 110 -2.48 0.26 5.32
N LEU A 111 -2.20 1.55 5.56
CA LEU A 111 -0.94 1.99 6.16
C LEU A 111 -0.81 1.57 7.63
N GLU A 112 -1.89 1.62 8.41
CA GLU A 112 -1.91 1.10 9.78
C GLU A 112 -1.64 -0.41 9.80
N LEU A 113 -2.28 -1.18 8.90
CA LEU A 113 -1.99 -2.61 8.71
C LEU A 113 -0.52 -2.85 8.36
N ALA A 114 0.07 -2.03 7.48
CA ALA A 114 1.49 -2.11 7.14
C ALA A 114 2.38 -1.90 8.36
N LEU A 115 2.08 -0.89 9.17
CA LEU A 115 2.81 -0.61 10.41
C LEU A 115 2.72 -1.77 11.41
N ASP A 116 1.52 -2.34 11.58
CA ASP A 116 1.28 -3.50 12.46
C ASP A 116 2.04 -4.74 11.94
N PHE A 117 2.04 -4.98 10.63
CA PHE A 117 2.80 -6.06 10.02
C PHE A 117 4.30 -5.91 10.27
N VAL A 118 4.85 -4.69 10.06
CA VAL A 118 6.28 -4.41 10.31
C VAL A 118 6.62 -4.59 11.78
N ALA A 119 5.78 -4.12 12.69
CA ALA A 119 5.97 -4.31 14.13
C ALA A 119 5.95 -5.81 14.50
N GLY A 120 5.00 -6.58 13.99
CA GLY A 120 4.88 -8.02 14.20
C GLY A 120 6.03 -8.83 13.60
N SER A 121 6.67 -8.33 12.55
CA SER A 121 7.85 -8.90 11.90
C SER A 121 9.17 -8.46 12.55
N ASN A 122 9.12 -7.85 13.73
CA ASN A 122 10.29 -7.29 14.42
C ASN A 122 11.05 -6.23 13.58
N GLY A 123 10.35 -5.54 12.69
CA GLY A 123 10.89 -4.47 11.86
C GLY A 123 11.25 -3.23 12.67
N ARG A 124 12.13 -2.40 12.10
CA ARG A 124 12.61 -1.15 12.72
C ARG A 124 11.90 0.07 12.21
N GLY A 125 11.29 -0.01 11.02
CA GLY A 125 10.58 1.09 10.42
C GLY A 125 10.04 0.78 9.04
N LEU A 126 9.17 1.67 8.57
CA LEU A 126 8.52 1.60 7.27
C LEU A 126 8.91 2.82 6.44
N LEU A 127 9.41 2.57 5.24
CA LEU A 127 9.72 3.54 4.21
C LEU A 127 8.57 3.60 3.22
N PHE A 128 8.21 4.80 2.78
CA PHE A 128 7.22 5.07 1.75
C PHE A 128 7.82 6.03 0.71
N GLU A 129 7.87 5.57 -0.52
CA GLU A 129 8.29 6.39 -1.67
C GLU A 129 7.05 6.85 -2.43
N THR A 130 7.02 8.12 -2.83
CA THR A 130 5.89 8.71 -3.57
C THR A 130 6.36 9.86 -4.45
N SER A 131 5.57 10.17 -5.48
CA SER A 131 5.82 11.28 -6.39
C SER A 131 5.59 12.65 -5.73
N SER A 132 6.34 13.66 -6.19
CA SER A 132 6.12 15.07 -5.84
C SER A 132 4.98 15.71 -6.62
N ASP A 133 4.35 15.01 -7.57
CA ASP A 133 3.23 15.54 -8.35
C ASP A 133 2.09 15.98 -7.43
N PRO A 134 1.46 17.15 -7.67
CA PRO A 134 0.40 17.70 -6.83
C PRO A 134 -0.80 16.77 -6.60
N SER A 135 -1.05 15.82 -7.50
CA SER A 135 -2.13 14.83 -7.33
C SER A 135 -1.92 13.91 -6.12
N TYR A 136 -0.67 13.78 -5.64
CA TYR A 136 -0.31 13.01 -4.45
C TYR A 136 -0.37 13.79 -3.13
N ALA A 137 -0.72 15.09 -3.15
CA ALA A 137 -0.83 15.90 -1.93
C ALA A 137 -1.71 15.28 -0.82
N PRO A 138 -2.85 14.62 -1.11
CA PRO A 138 -3.62 13.91 -0.09
C PRO A 138 -2.85 12.74 0.55
N MET A 139 -1.95 12.08 -0.20
CA MET A 139 -1.10 11.03 0.34
C MET A 139 -0.02 11.61 1.25
N HIS A 140 0.62 12.71 0.86
CA HIS A 140 1.62 13.38 1.71
C HIS A 140 1.01 13.78 3.05
N GLN A 141 -0.22 14.35 3.03
CA GLN A 141 -0.93 14.70 4.27
C GLN A 141 -1.24 13.46 5.12
N LEU A 142 -1.70 12.37 4.51
CA LEU A 142 -2.00 11.13 5.20
C LEU A 142 -0.74 10.53 5.87
N LEU A 143 0.39 10.56 5.18
CA LEU A 143 1.67 10.11 5.73
C LEU A 143 2.09 10.95 6.93
N ALA A 144 1.99 12.28 6.84
CA ALA A 144 2.26 13.19 7.95
C ALA A 144 1.34 12.92 9.16
N ASP A 145 0.04 12.75 8.92
CA ASP A 145 -0.96 12.43 9.96
C ASP A 145 -0.67 11.08 10.65
N LEU A 146 -0.06 10.15 9.95
CA LEU A 146 0.37 8.85 10.49
C LEU A 146 1.78 8.90 11.10
N GLY A 147 2.39 10.08 11.22
CA GLY A 147 3.69 10.28 11.86
C GLY A 147 4.90 9.90 11.01
N PHE A 148 4.72 9.74 9.69
CA PHE A 148 5.85 9.65 8.79
C PHE A 148 6.52 11.01 8.66
N LYS A 149 7.85 11.00 8.54
CA LYS A 149 8.66 12.20 8.28
C LYS A 149 9.29 12.09 6.90
N GLN A 150 9.26 13.16 6.13
CA GLN A 150 10.01 13.22 4.89
C GLN A 150 11.51 13.20 5.22
N VAL A 151 12.23 12.23 4.69
CA VAL A 151 13.65 12.00 4.97
C VAL A 151 14.53 12.19 3.73
N GLY A 152 13.92 12.30 2.56
CA GLY A 152 14.65 12.50 1.32
C GLY A 152 13.79 13.04 0.19
N ARG A 153 14.48 13.58 -0.82
CA ARG A 153 13.94 14.01 -2.11
C ARG A 153 15.00 13.78 -3.16
N PHE A 154 14.63 13.13 -4.27
CA PHE A 154 15.49 12.96 -5.41
C PHE A 154 14.87 13.66 -6.62
N PRO A 155 15.54 14.68 -7.18
CA PRO A 155 15.01 15.49 -8.29
C PRO A 155 14.86 14.67 -9.57
N ASP A 156 13.84 14.98 -10.37
CA ASP A 156 13.62 14.44 -11.72
C ASP A 156 13.67 12.89 -11.78
N PHE A 157 13.21 12.23 -10.71
CA PHE A 157 13.34 10.77 -10.56
C PHE A 157 12.40 10.01 -11.52
N TYR A 158 11.14 10.40 -11.56
CA TYR A 158 10.16 9.74 -12.44
C TYR A 158 10.20 10.33 -13.85
N TYR A 159 10.12 11.64 -13.93
CA TYR A 159 10.15 12.41 -15.17
C TYR A 159 10.76 13.79 -14.90
N PRO A 160 11.17 14.55 -15.92
CA PRO A 160 11.61 15.94 -15.73
C PRO A 160 10.54 16.76 -15.00
N GLY A 161 10.91 17.32 -13.85
CA GLY A 161 10.01 18.08 -12.97
C GLY A 161 9.22 17.23 -11.97
N GLU A 162 9.35 15.92 -11.98
CA GLU A 162 8.68 15.01 -11.06
C GLU A 162 9.70 14.26 -10.20
N ASP A 163 9.82 14.69 -8.96
CA ASP A 163 10.77 14.12 -8.00
C ASP A 163 10.17 12.93 -7.26
N THR A 164 11.01 12.07 -6.69
CA THR A 164 10.57 11.17 -5.64
C THR A 164 10.75 11.80 -4.26
N LEU A 165 9.78 11.56 -3.38
CA LEU A 165 9.81 11.95 -1.98
C LEU A 165 9.83 10.70 -1.12
N TRP A 166 10.76 10.62 -0.19
CA TRP A 166 10.90 9.51 0.72
C TRP A 166 10.40 9.89 2.10
N TYR A 167 9.46 9.11 2.61
CA TYR A 167 8.88 9.24 3.92
C TYR A 167 9.23 8.03 4.78
N TYR A 168 9.60 8.26 6.03
CA TYR A 168 10.00 7.20 6.95
C TYR A 168 9.25 7.33 8.26
N ARG A 169 8.80 6.19 8.80
CA ARG A 169 8.29 6.08 10.16
C ARG A 169 9.03 4.97 10.90
N ALA A 170 9.69 5.32 12.01
CA ALA A 170 10.29 4.36 12.93
C ALA A 170 9.18 3.57 13.66
N ILE A 171 9.42 2.28 13.88
CA ILE A 171 8.60 1.45 14.75
C ILE A 171 9.23 1.51 16.14
N GLU A 172 8.48 2.06 17.11
CA GLU A 172 8.92 2.07 18.49
C GLU A 172 8.94 0.64 19.02
N ARG A 173 10.11 0.21 19.47
CA ARG A 173 10.23 -1.07 20.19
C ARG A 173 9.99 -0.77 21.65
N HIS A 174 8.98 -1.38 22.25
CA HIS A 174 8.94 -1.42 23.70
C HIS A 174 10.13 -2.24 24.18
N PRO A 175 10.99 -1.69 25.06
CA PRO A 175 12.04 -2.49 25.68
C PRO A 175 11.38 -3.65 26.43
N THR A 176 11.75 -4.86 26.06
CA THR A 176 11.39 -6.09 26.81
C THR A 176 12.12 -6.13 28.13
#